data_086f9183b3417f1845b630784289706e
#
_entry.id   086f9183b3417f1845b630784289706e
#
_cell.length_a   1.000
_cell.length_b   1.000
_cell.length_c   1.000
_cell.angle_alpha   90.00
_cell.angle_beta   90.00
_cell.angle_gamma   90.00
#
_symmetry.space_group_name_H-M   'P 1'
#
loop_
_entity.id
_entity.type
_entity.pdbx_description
1 polymer ?
#
loop_
_entity_poly.entity_id
_entity_poly.type
_entity_poly.pdbx_seq_one_letter_code
_entity_poly.pdbx_strand_id
1 'polypeptide(L)'
;IATAIGAVCGAAVAIYLNNNFIAILFGCVLVLTAVMQQRRKSDHDGVVGSEAARRLRLYGTWPQKDGSLKAYELRHVGGGFGVMYIAGVLSGILGIGSGVLKVIAMDGIMKVPFKVSTTTSNFMMGVTACASAVVYVQRGQIEPGIACPVMIGVLCGALTGARLLKTLDVRLLRRIFCVAILLVALNMIWQGAHGQF
;
A
#
# COMPACT_ATOMS: atom_id res chain seq x y z
N ILE A 1 5.98 11.21 -5.11
CA ILE A 1 6.50 12.30 -4.27
C ILE A 1 5.67 12.44 -3.00
N ALA A 2 4.33 12.70 -3.06
CA ALA A 2 3.47 12.87 -1.89
C ALA A 2 3.61 11.73 -0.86
N THR A 3 3.55 10.49 -1.32
CA THR A 3 3.67 9.31 -0.46
C THR A 3 5.05 9.14 0.16
N ALA A 4 6.13 9.54 -0.53
CA ALA A 4 7.48 9.47 0.01
C ALA A 4 7.69 10.54 1.10
N ILE A 5 7.25 11.79 0.85
CA ILE A 5 7.28 12.85 1.85
C ILE A 5 6.41 12.45 3.05
N GLY A 6 5.20 11.95 2.82
CA GLY A 6 4.34 11.43 3.88
C GLY A 6 5.00 10.32 4.69
N ALA A 7 5.71 9.39 4.05
CA ALA A 7 6.38 8.29 4.74
C ALA A 7 7.53 8.78 5.64
N VAL A 8 8.32 9.73 5.18
CA VAL A 8 9.38 10.36 6.01
C VAL A 8 8.77 11.10 7.21
N CYS A 9 7.72 11.89 6.99
CA CYS A 9 6.99 12.57 8.07
C CYS A 9 6.38 11.55 9.04
N GLY A 10 5.75 10.49 8.54
CA GLY A 10 5.16 9.43 9.35
C GLY A 10 6.20 8.69 10.20
N ALA A 11 7.32 8.32 9.62
CA ALA A 11 8.43 7.68 10.34
C ALA A 11 9.04 8.61 11.41
N ALA A 12 9.09 9.92 11.14
CA ALA A 12 9.54 10.90 12.13
C ALA A 12 8.55 11.03 13.31
N VAL A 13 7.26 10.99 13.03
CA VAL A 13 6.19 11.08 14.05
C VAL A 13 6.06 9.78 14.84
N ALA A 14 6.29 8.61 14.22
CA ALA A 14 6.16 7.30 14.86
C ALA A 14 6.92 7.19 16.20
N ILE A 15 8.02 7.91 16.33
CA ILE A 15 8.90 7.86 17.48
C ILE A 15 8.30 8.53 18.73
N TYR A 16 7.41 9.49 18.51
CA TYR A 16 6.71 10.20 19.58
C TYR A 16 5.40 9.51 19.98
N LEU A 17 4.99 8.48 19.23
CA LEU A 17 3.77 7.74 19.50
C LEU A 17 4.04 6.56 20.43
N ASN A 18 3.06 6.30 21.30
CA ASN A 18 3.08 5.13 22.17
C ASN A 18 2.93 3.84 21.34
N ASN A 19 3.71 2.79 21.66
CA ASN A 19 3.69 1.51 20.97
C ASN A 19 2.29 0.89 20.91
N ASN A 20 1.51 1.00 22.00
CA ASN A 20 0.14 0.49 22.05
C ASN A 20 -0.78 1.19 21.04
N PHE A 21 -0.61 2.51 20.87
CA PHE A 21 -1.38 3.27 19.87
C PHE A 21 -1.02 2.84 18.46
N ILE A 22 0.27 2.63 18.18
CA ILE A 22 0.75 2.15 16.88
C ILE A 22 0.17 0.76 16.59
N ALA A 23 0.13 -0.14 17.57
CA ALA A 23 -0.42 -1.49 17.41
C ALA A 23 -1.93 -1.49 17.09
N ILE A 24 -2.71 -0.64 17.77
CA ILE A 24 -4.15 -0.48 17.49
C ILE A 24 -4.37 0.12 16.10
N LEU A 25 -3.63 1.17 15.77
CA LEU A 25 -3.71 1.82 14.45
C LEU A 25 -3.37 0.82 13.33
N PHE A 26 -2.35 -0.01 13.55
CA PHE A 26 -1.95 -1.08 12.64
C PHE A 26 -3.08 -2.08 12.43
N GLY A 27 -3.66 -2.61 13.50
CA GLY A 27 -4.78 -3.52 13.45
C GLY A 27 -5.98 -2.94 12.69
N CYS A 28 -6.34 -1.69 12.96
CA CYS A 28 -7.44 -1.00 12.24
C CYS A 28 -7.16 -0.87 10.74
N VAL A 29 -5.94 -0.51 10.35
CA VAL A 29 -5.54 -0.41 8.93
C VAL A 29 -5.56 -1.79 8.26
N LEU A 30 -5.16 -2.85 8.96
CA LEU A 30 -5.24 -4.21 8.44
C LEU A 30 -6.70 -4.68 8.24
N VAL A 31 -7.59 -4.41 9.18
CA VAL A 31 -9.03 -4.72 9.03
C VAL A 31 -9.62 -3.96 7.84
N LEU A 32 -9.35 -2.66 7.75
CA LEU A 32 -9.78 -1.85 6.61
C LEU A 32 -9.27 -2.43 5.28
N THR A 33 -8.00 -2.84 5.24
CA THR A 33 -7.37 -3.47 4.08
C THR A 33 -8.09 -4.76 3.69
N ALA A 34 -8.39 -5.64 4.64
CA ALA A 34 -9.08 -6.91 4.40
C ALA A 34 -10.50 -6.70 3.85
N VAL A 35 -11.27 -5.77 4.45
CA VAL A 35 -12.63 -5.44 4.01
C VAL A 35 -12.64 -4.86 2.60
N MET A 36 -11.73 -3.93 2.31
CA MET A 36 -11.65 -3.31 1.01
C MET A 36 -11.16 -4.26 -0.07
N GLN A 37 -10.29 -5.21 0.26
CA GLN A 37 -9.84 -6.27 -0.65
C GLN A 37 -11.00 -7.15 -1.13
N GLN A 38 -12.00 -7.41 -0.27
CA GLN A 38 -13.19 -8.19 -0.63
C GLN A 38 -14.19 -7.42 -1.50
N ARG A 39 -14.32 -6.11 -1.27
CA ARG A 39 -15.31 -5.27 -1.97
C ARG A 39 -14.88 -4.82 -3.36
N ARG A 40 -13.67 -5.16 -3.82
CA ARG A 40 -13.14 -4.69 -5.10
C ARG A 40 -13.87 -5.32 -6.30
N LYS A 41 -14.76 -4.53 -6.88
CA LYS A 41 -15.24 -4.62 -8.26
C LYS A 41 -14.94 -3.26 -8.88
N SER A 42 -14.01 -3.18 -9.82
CA SER A 42 -13.84 -1.94 -10.58
C SER A 42 -13.30 -2.23 -11.97
N ASP A 43 -14.17 -2.10 -12.94
CA ASP A 43 -13.82 -1.80 -14.31
C ASP A 43 -14.31 -0.36 -14.56
N HIS A 44 -13.40 0.58 -14.56
CA HIS A 44 -13.69 1.95 -14.97
C HIS A 44 -13.38 2.07 -16.46
N ASP A 45 -14.41 2.02 -17.28
CA ASP A 45 -14.32 2.26 -18.72
C ASP A 45 -14.26 3.76 -19.00
N GLY A 46 -13.17 4.17 -19.66
CA GLY A 46 -13.04 5.42 -20.41
C GLY A 46 -13.58 6.69 -19.73
N VAL A 47 -12.89 7.19 -18.73
CA VAL A 47 -13.29 8.43 -18.05
C VAL A 47 -12.56 9.63 -18.65
N VAL A 48 -13.32 10.68 -18.99
CA VAL A 48 -12.78 11.98 -19.45
C VAL A 48 -12.01 12.64 -18.29
N GLY A 49 -10.76 13.00 -18.54
CA GLY A 49 -9.85 13.56 -17.53
C GLY A 49 -10.17 15.00 -17.12
N SER A 50 -9.51 15.43 -16.06
CA SER A 50 -9.61 16.79 -15.55
C SER A 50 -8.53 17.68 -16.19
N GLU A 51 -8.79 19.00 -16.34
CA GLU A 51 -7.81 19.96 -16.86
C GLU A 51 -6.49 19.95 -16.10
N ALA A 52 -6.53 19.72 -14.78
CA ALA A 52 -5.34 19.57 -13.95
C ALA A 52 -4.49 18.35 -14.35
N ALA A 53 -5.12 17.25 -14.75
CA ALA A 53 -4.42 16.07 -15.26
C ALA A 53 -3.72 16.34 -16.57
N ARG A 54 -4.34 17.12 -17.45
CA ARG A 54 -3.76 17.53 -18.74
C ARG A 54 -2.56 18.45 -18.56
N ARG A 55 -2.64 19.44 -17.68
CA ARG A 55 -1.52 20.35 -17.35
C ARG A 55 -0.31 19.62 -16.79
N LEU A 56 -0.53 18.61 -15.96
CA LEU A 56 0.53 17.80 -15.35
C LEU A 56 0.97 16.61 -16.22
N ARG A 57 0.43 16.48 -17.44
CA ARG A 57 0.70 15.36 -18.37
C ARG A 57 0.48 13.99 -17.73
N LEU A 58 -0.52 13.88 -16.85
CA LEU A 58 -0.89 12.64 -16.16
C LEU A 58 -1.92 11.86 -16.98
N TYR A 59 -1.52 11.41 -18.15
CA TYR A 59 -2.27 10.52 -19.03
C TYR A 59 -1.35 9.36 -19.45
N GLY A 60 -1.93 8.25 -19.76
CA GLY A 60 -1.16 7.09 -20.21
C GLY A 60 -2.01 6.15 -21.05
N THR A 61 -1.35 5.20 -21.67
CA THR A 61 -2.00 4.10 -22.39
C THR A 61 -1.62 2.78 -21.72
N TRP A 62 -2.56 1.85 -21.68
CA TRP A 62 -2.29 0.51 -21.19
C TRP A 62 -2.83 -0.55 -22.16
N PRO A 63 -2.12 -1.67 -22.36
CA PRO A 63 -2.55 -2.71 -23.26
C PRO A 63 -3.72 -3.50 -22.66
N GLN A 64 -4.81 -3.61 -23.41
CA GLN A 64 -5.94 -4.46 -23.09
C GLN A 64 -5.66 -5.91 -23.52
N LYS A 65 -6.47 -6.87 -23.07
CA LYS A 65 -6.31 -8.29 -23.44
C LYS A 65 -6.36 -8.53 -24.94
N ASP A 66 -7.04 -7.66 -25.67
CA ASP A 66 -7.23 -7.73 -27.12
C ASP A 66 -6.09 -7.04 -27.92
N GLY A 67 -4.99 -6.66 -27.25
CA GLY A 67 -3.86 -5.96 -27.89
C GLY A 67 -4.12 -4.48 -28.21
N SER A 68 -5.32 -3.96 -27.98
CA SER A 68 -5.63 -2.54 -28.16
C SER A 68 -5.05 -1.70 -27.02
N LEU A 69 -4.54 -0.50 -27.35
CA LEU A 69 -4.06 0.47 -26.39
C LEU A 69 -5.25 1.35 -25.95
N LYS A 70 -5.66 1.24 -24.69
CA LYS A 70 -6.69 2.10 -24.10
C LYS A 70 -6.03 3.27 -23.38
N ALA A 71 -6.36 4.50 -23.79
CA ALA A 71 -5.93 5.70 -23.11
C ALA A 71 -6.77 5.93 -21.85
N TYR A 72 -6.14 6.43 -20.79
CA TYR A 72 -6.81 6.85 -19.55
C TYR A 72 -6.30 8.22 -19.13
N GLU A 73 -7.18 9.02 -18.58
CA GLU A 73 -6.88 10.32 -18.00
C GLU A 73 -7.31 10.34 -16.52
N LEU A 74 -6.54 11.04 -15.67
CA LEU A 74 -6.81 11.09 -14.24
C LEU A 74 -7.88 12.13 -13.90
N ARG A 75 -8.73 11.82 -12.90
CA ARG A 75 -9.67 12.79 -12.29
C ARG A 75 -9.21 13.15 -10.87
N HIS A 76 -9.68 14.30 -10.37
CA HIS A 76 -9.49 14.74 -8.97
C HIS A 76 -8.06 14.58 -8.46
N VAL A 77 -7.07 15.01 -9.25
CA VAL A 77 -5.63 14.86 -8.94
C VAL A 77 -5.28 15.40 -7.56
N GLY A 78 -5.85 16.58 -7.17
CA GLY A 78 -5.62 17.19 -5.87
C GLY A 78 -6.11 16.33 -4.71
N GLY A 79 -7.34 15.78 -4.81
CA GLY A 79 -7.88 14.86 -3.80
C GLY A 79 -7.06 13.55 -3.70
N GLY A 80 -6.68 13.01 -4.85
CA GLY A 80 -5.81 11.85 -4.93
C GLY A 80 -4.46 12.08 -4.27
N PHE A 81 -3.86 13.25 -4.48
CA PHE A 81 -2.58 13.64 -3.87
C PHE A 81 -2.69 13.73 -2.34
N GLY A 82 -3.76 14.33 -1.81
CA GLY A 82 -4.01 14.40 -0.36
C GLY A 82 -4.14 13.02 0.29
N VAL A 83 -4.95 12.13 -0.30
CA VAL A 83 -5.11 10.76 0.22
C VAL A 83 -3.82 9.96 0.08
N MET A 84 -3.04 10.15 -0.98
CA MET A 84 -1.71 9.55 -1.12
C MET A 84 -0.71 10.04 -0.07
N TYR A 85 -0.78 11.32 0.32
CA TYR A 85 0.04 11.85 1.40
C TYR A 85 -0.31 11.18 2.74
N ILE A 86 -1.60 11.10 3.08
CA ILE A 86 -2.10 10.41 4.28
C ILE A 86 -1.68 8.92 4.26
N ALA A 87 -1.85 8.26 3.12
CA ALA A 87 -1.39 6.88 2.95
C ALA A 87 0.12 6.72 3.15
N GLY A 88 0.91 7.72 2.75
CA GLY A 88 2.34 7.81 3.01
C GLY A 88 2.65 7.94 4.50
N VAL A 89 1.99 8.85 5.20
CA VAL A 89 2.15 9.06 6.65
C VAL A 89 1.83 7.77 7.42
N LEU A 90 0.69 7.14 7.13
CA LEU A 90 0.33 5.85 7.72
C LEU A 90 1.37 4.77 7.40
N SER A 91 1.88 4.74 6.16
CA SER A 91 2.96 3.83 5.77
C SER A 91 4.23 4.04 6.57
N GLY A 92 4.59 5.30 6.82
CA GLY A 92 5.78 5.66 7.60
C GLY A 92 5.64 5.29 9.07
N ILE A 93 4.49 5.57 9.69
CA ILE A 93 4.22 5.24 11.09
C ILE A 93 4.24 3.72 11.31
N LEU A 94 3.62 2.97 10.43
CA LEU A 94 3.42 1.52 10.60
C LEU A 94 4.55 0.67 9.99
N GLY A 95 5.46 1.28 9.22
CA GLY A 95 6.49 0.53 8.50
C GLY A 95 5.95 -0.39 7.39
N ILE A 96 4.64 -0.31 7.06
CA ILE A 96 4.00 -1.16 6.06
C ILE A 96 3.70 -0.32 4.84
N GLY A 97 4.12 -0.71 3.70
CA GLY A 97 3.94 0.04 2.45
C GLY A 97 2.52 0.44 2.02
N SER A 98 1.53 0.64 2.94
CA SER A 98 0.13 1.10 2.73
C SER A 98 -0.42 0.99 1.28
N GLY A 99 -0.05 -0.08 0.58
CA GLY A 99 -0.34 -0.26 -0.85
C GLY A 99 -1.83 -0.23 -1.19
N VAL A 100 -2.66 -0.76 -0.28
CA VAL A 100 -4.11 -0.77 -0.46
C VAL A 100 -4.68 0.63 -0.45
N LEU A 101 -4.27 1.49 0.47
CA LEU A 101 -4.71 2.89 0.53
C LEU A 101 -4.29 3.67 -0.72
N LYS A 102 -3.09 3.40 -1.26
CA LYS A 102 -2.62 4.00 -2.51
C LYS A 102 -3.47 3.56 -3.70
N VAL A 103 -3.80 2.27 -3.77
CA VAL A 103 -4.68 1.78 -4.86
C VAL A 103 -6.08 2.36 -4.74
N ILE A 104 -6.61 2.55 -3.53
CA ILE A 104 -7.89 3.22 -3.31
C ILE A 104 -7.86 4.67 -3.79
N ALA A 105 -6.79 5.39 -3.47
CA ALA A 105 -6.61 6.76 -3.94
C ALA A 105 -6.58 6.82 -5.47
N MET A 106 -5.85 5.92 -6.12
CA MET A 106 -5.72 5.89 -7.58
C MET A 106 -6.98 5.39 -8.27
N ASP A 107 -7.54 4.26 -7.84
CA ASP A 107 -8.72 3.64 -8.46
C ASP A 107 -10.01 4.36 -8.04
N GLY A 108 -10.19 4.62 -6.74
CA GLY A 108 -11.41 5.22 -6.19
C GLY A 108 -11.58 6.70 -6.53
N ILE A 109 -10.54 7.51 -6.29
CA ILE A 109 -10.59 8.96 -6.42
C ILE A 109 -10.12 9.43 -7.79
N MET A 110 -8.94 8.97 -8.22
CA MET A 110 -8.33 9.41 -9.48
C MET A 110 -8.86 8.64 -10.69
N LYS A 111 -9.67 7.59 -10.49
CA LYS A 111 -10.28 6.76 -11.55
C LYS A 111 -9.27 6.12 -12.51
N VAL A 112 -8.10 5.78 -12.01
CA VAL A 112 -7.07 5.05 -12.76
C VAL A 112 -7.50 3.58 -12.92
N PRO A 113 -7.30 2.94 -14.09
CA PRO A 113 -7.61 1.53 -14.28
C PRO A 113 -6.93 0.65 -13.22
N PHE A 114 -7.67 -0.32 -12.68
CA PHE A 114 -7.23 -1.15 -11.55
C PHE A 114 -5.85 -1.81 -11.74
N LYS A 115 -5.56 -2.32 -12.95
CA LYS A 115 -4.26 -2.92 -13.23
C LYS A 115 -3.11 -1.92 -13.12
N VAL A 116 -3.31 -0.71 -13.67
CA VAL A 116 -2.32 0.36 -13.59
C VAL A 116 -2.14 0.81 -12.16
N SER A 117 -3.24 1.02 -11.42
CA SER A 117 -3.22 1.40 -10.00
C SER A 117 -2.46 0.40 -9.14
N THR A 118 -2.67 -0.90 -9.35
CA THR A 118 -2.02 -1.95 -8.58
C THR A 118 -0.52 -2.01 -8.87
N THR A 119 -0.13 -1.98 -10.14
CA THR A 119 1.29 -2.03 -10.54
C THR A 119 2.05 -0.79 -10.05
N THR A 120 1.45 0.39 -10.23
CA THR A 120 2.04 1.66 -9.76
C THR A 120 2.13 1.69 -8.24
N SER A 121 1.10 1.20 -7.54
CA SER A 121 1.11 1.11 -6.08
C SER A 121 2.22 0.21 -5.55
N ASN A 122 2.48 -0.93 -6.20
CA ASN A 122 3.58 -1.83 -5.82
C ASN A 122 4.94 -1.15 -5.98
N PHE A 123 5.15 -0.43 -7.09
CA PHE A 123 6.37 0.38 -7.27
C PHE A 123 6.50 1.45 -6.19
N MET A 124 5.42 2.20 -5.93
CA MET A 124 5.40 3.24 -4.91
C MET A 124 5.61 2.71 -3.49
N MET A 125 5.22 1.46 -3.20
CA MET A 125 5.54 0.79 -1.93
C MET A 125 7.05 0.65 -1.73
N GLY A 126 7.76 0.20 -2.75
CA GLY A 126 9.22 0.12 -2.69
C GLY A 126 9.87 1.47 -2.38
N VAL A 127 9.47 2.52 -3.10
CA VAL A 127 10.00 3.88 -2.87
C VAL A 127 9.69 4.40 -1.47
N THR A 128 8.46 4.23 -0.98
CA THR A 128 8.09 4.69 0.37
C THR A 128 8.75 3.86 1.46
N ALA A 129 8.93 2.57 1.27
CA ALA A 129 9.65 1.71 2.21
C ALA A 129 11.13 2.11 2.31
N CYS A 130 11.81 2.35 1.18
CA CYS A 130 13.18 2.87 1.20
C CYS A 130 13.26 4.23 1.91
N ALA A 131 12.34 5.15 1.63
CA ALA A 131 12.33 6.47 2.24
C ALA A 131 12.15 6.41 3.77
N SER A 132 11.27 5.56 4.27
CA SER A 132 11.09 5.36 5.72
C SER A 132 12.23 4.57 6.35
N ALA A 133 12.77 3.56 5.68
CA ALA A 133 13.89 2.76 6.18
C ALA A 133 15.14 3.61 6.48
N VAL A 134 15.43 4.61 5.63
CA VAL A 134 16.54 5.56 5.89
C VAL A 134 16.37 6.25 7.24
N VAL A 135 15.16 6.69 7.59
CA VAL A 135 14.88 7.34 8.88
C VAL A 135 15.11 6.38 10.05
N TYR A 136 14.63 5.15 9.94
CA TYR A 136 14.79 4.14 10.99
C TYR A 136 16.25 3.67 11.18
N VAL A 137 17.01 3.54 10.07
CA VAL A 137 18.46 3.23 10.11
C VAL A 137 19.23 4.35 10.81
N GLN A 138 19.01 5.61 10.42
CA GLN A 138 19.71 6.76 11.00
C GLN A 138 19.47 6.90 12.52
N ARG A 139 18.36 6.36 13.00
CA ARG A 139 17.98 6.40 14.42
C ARG A 139 18.37 5.14 15.20
N GLY A 140 19.05 4.20 14.58
CA GLY A 140 19.49 2.96 15.24
C GLY A 140 18.34 2.04 15.65
N GLN A 141 17.13 2.20 15.07
CA GLN A 141 15.95 1.40 15.41
C GLN A 141 15.89 0.07 14.64
N ILE A 142 16.85 -0.18 13.75
CA ILE A 142 16.93 -1.44 12.99
C ILE A 142 18.01 -2.30 13.64
N GLU A 143 17.58 -3.43 14.19
CA GLU A 143 18.49 -4.44 14.73
C GLU A 143 18.92 -5.41 13.60
N PRO A 144 20.21 -5.41 13.20
CA PRO A 144 20.67 -6.21 12.07
C PRO A 144 20.46 -7.71 12.25
N GLY A 145 20.54 -8.19 13.52
CA GLY A 145 20.33 -9.60 13.86
C GLY A 145 18.94 -10.11 13.53
N ILE A 146 17.92 -9.24 13.58
CA ILE A 146 16.53 -9.57 13.22
C ILE A 146 16.27 -9.22 11.74
N ALA A 147 16.77 -8.08 11.29
CA ALA A 147 16.50 -7.59 9.94
C ALA A 147 17.07 -8.50 8.84
N CYS A 148 18.30 -9.02 9.01
CA CYS A 148 18.94 -9.85 7.98
C CYS A 148 18.17 -11.16 7.70
N PRO A 149 17.80 -11.99 8.69
CA PRO A 149 17.00 -13.20 8.43
C PRO A 149 15.65 -12.89 7.80
N VAL A 150 14.98 -11.81 8.25
CA VAL A 150 13.69 -11.38 7.69
C VAL A 150 13.82 -10.97 6.22
N MET A 151 14.86 -10.20 5.85
CA MET A 151 15.10 -9.83 4.46
C MET A 151 15.31 -11.05 3.56
N ILE A 152 16.09 -12.03 4.00
CA ILE A 152 16.31 -13.27 3.25
C ILE A 152 14.98 -14.04 3.12
N GLY A 153 14.21 -14.17 4.21
CA GLY A 153 12.90 -14.82 4.19
C GLY A 153 11.91 -14.16 3.24
N VAL A 154 11.85 -12.83 3.24
CA VAL A 154 11.00 -12.05 2.34
C VAL A 154 11.43 -12.25 0.88
N LEU A 155 12.73 -12.23 0.58
CA LEU A 155 13.23 -12.44 -0.77
C LEU A 155 12.88 -13.85 -1.29
N CYS A 156 13.15 -14.87 -0.51
CA CYS A 156 12.79 -16.25 -0.84
C CYS A 156 11.27 -16.42 -0.99
N GLY A 157 10.49 -15.83 -0.07
CA GLY A 157 9.03 -15.84 -0.11
C GLY A 157 8.47 -15.11 -1.33
N ALA A 158 9.04 -13.98 -1.72
CA ALA A 158 8.63 -13.25 -2.92
C ALA A 158 8.89 -14.04 -4.22
N LEU A 159 10.06 -14.67 -4.33
CA LEU A 159 10.42 -15.48 -5.50
C LEU A 159 9.53 -16.73 -5.63
N THR A 160 9.32 -17.45 -4.52
CA THR A 160 8.46 -18.64 -4.50
C THR A 160 6.99 -18.26 -4.68
N GLY A 161 6.52 -17.20 -4.02
CA GLY A 161 5.16 -16.69 -4.13
C GLY A 161 4.82 -16.20 -5.54
N ALA A 162 5.76 -15.53 -6.22
CA ALA A 162 5.57 -15.10 -7.60
C ALA A 162 5.42 -16.27 -8.59
N ARG A 163 6.10 -17.39 -8.34
CA ARG A 163 5.93 -18.62 -9.12
C ARG A 163 4.59 -19.29 -8.83
N LEU A 164 4.23 -19.38 -7.56
CA LEU A 164 3.01 -20.02 -7.10
C LEU A 164 1.74 -19.24 -7.56
N LEU A 165 1.84 -17.89 -7.66
CA LEU A 165 0.76 -17.04 -8.15
C LEU A 165 0.31 -17.37 -9.58
N LYS A 166 1.20 -17.94 -10.39
CA LYS A 166 0.87 -18.34 -11.77
C LYS A 166 0.03 -19.62 -11.83
N THR A 167 0.10 -20.46 -10.79
CA THR A 167 -0.54 -21.79 -10.74
C THR A 167 -1.78 -21.82 -9.86
N LEU A 168 -1.88 -20.93 -8.88
CA LEU A 168 -3.01 -20.90 -7.94
C LEU A 168 -4.16 -20.03 -8.44
N ASP A 169 -5.38 -20.46 -8.08
CA ASP A 169 -6.57 -19.64 -8.31
C ASP A 169 -6.53 -18.37 -7.45
N VAL A 170 -6.66 -17.23 -8.12
CA VAL A 170 -6.63 -15.89 -7.49
C VAL A 170 -7.66 -15.77 -6.37
N ARG A 171 -8.81 -16.46 -6.46
CA ARG A 171 -9.86 -16.43 -5.45
C ARG A 171 -9.43 -17.11 -4.15
N LEU A 172 -8.76 -18.27 -4.27
CA LEU A 172 -8.23 -19.01 -3.12
C LEU A 172 -7.14 -18.22 -2.42
N LEU A 173 -6.21 -17.66 -3.20
CA LEU A 173 -5.11 -16.85 -2.68
C LEU A 173 -5.63 -15.62 -1.92
N ARG A 174 -6.62 -14.94 -2.48
CA ARG A 174 -7.26 -13.78 -1.82
C ARG A 174 -7.93 -14.17 -0.50
N ARG A 175 -8.59 -15.33 -0.45
CA ARG A 175 -9.25 -15.82 0.77
C ARG A 175 -8.23 -16.14 1.87
N ILE A 176 -7.16 -16.87 1.53
CA ILE A 176 -6.06 -17.19 2.46
C ILE A 176 -5.44 -15.91 3.01
N PHE A 177 -5.15 -14.95 2.13
CA PHE A 177 -4.56 -13.67 2.51
C PHE A 177 -5.49 -12.85 3.44
N CYS A 178 -6.79 -12.81 3.15
CA CYS A 178 -7.75 -12.12 4.03
C CYS A 178 -7.82 -12.76 5.42
N VAL A 179 -7.84 -14.10 5.50
CA VAL A 179 -7.87 -14.81 6.78
C VAL A 179 -6.59 -14.52 7.58
N ALA A 180 -5.43 -14.62 6.93
CA ALA A 180 -4.15 -14.35 7.59
C ALA A 180 -4.07 -12.91 8.12
N ILE A 181 -4.48 -11.92 7.31
CA ILE A 181 -4.51 -10.50 7.74
C ILE A 181 -5.47 -10.30 8.91
N LEU A 182 -6.66 -10.90 8.89
CA LEU A 182 -7.63 -10.75 9.97
C LEU A 182 -7.11 -11.34 11.29
N LEU A 183 -6.44 -12.49 11.24
CA LEU A 183 -5.84 -13.09 12.43
C LEU A 183 -4.75 -12.18 13.04
N VAL A 184 -3.88 -11.64 12.21
CA VAL A 184 -2.83 -10.69 12.66
C VAL A 184 -3.47 -9.41 13.19
N ALA A 185 -4.49 -8.87 12.52
CA ALA A 185 -5.18 -7.65 12.93
C ALA A 185 -5.84 -7.81 14.31
N LEU A 186 -6.54 -8.93 14.53
CA LEU A 186 -7.18 -9.23 15.82
C LEU A 186 -6.15 -9.37 16.94
N ASN A 187 -5.04 -10.08 16.67
CA ASN A 187 -3.96 -10.23 17.64
C ASN A 187 -3.35 -8.86 18.01
N MET A 188 -3.05 -8.01 17.02
CA MET A 188 -2.49 -6.69 17.25
C MET A 188 -3.42 -5.76 18.03
N ILE A 189 -4.72 -5.78 17.73
CA ILE A 189 -5.72 -4.99 18.49
C ILE A 189 -5.81 -5.51 19.92
N TRP A 190 -5.82 -6.82 20.10
CA TRP A 190 -5.87 -7.43 21.43
C TRP A 190 -4.65 -7.04 22.28
N GLN A 191 -3.45 -7.20 21.75
CA GLN A 191 -2.20 -6.86 22.47
C GLN A 191 -2.11 -5.36 22.74
N GLY A 192 -2.48 -4.51 21.79
CA GLY A 192 -2.51 -3.05 21.95
C GLY A 192 -3.50 -2.60 23.01
N ALA A 193 -4.68 -3.24 23.11
CA ALA A 193 -5.69 -2.92 24.12
C ALA A 193 -5.30 -3.37 25.55
N HIS A 194 -4.47 -4.42 25.67
CA HIS A 194 -4.00 -4.94 26.96
C HIS A 194 -2.64 -4.38 27.38
N GLY A 195 -2.08 -3.43 26.63
CA GLY A 195 -0.83 -2.75 26.99
C GLY A 195 0.39 -3.68 27.03
N GLN A 196 0.45 -4.67 26.15
CA GLN A 196 1.53 -5.67 26.12
C GLN A 196 2.71 -5.26 25.23
N PHE A 197 2.81 -3.99 24.84
CA PHE A 197 3.91 -3.43 24.02
C PHE A 197 4.73 -2.39 24.78
#